data_b284f33ea2cc322ae64b839b9f9abeba
#
_entry.id   b284f33ea2cc322ae64b839b9f9abeba
#
_cell.length_a   1.000
_cell.length_b   1.000
_cell.length_c   1.000
_cell.angle_alpha   90.00
_cell.angle_beta   90.00
_cell.angle_gamma   90.00
#
_symmetry.space_group_name_H-M   'P 1'
#
loop_
_entity.id
_entity.type
_entity.pdbx_description
1 polymer ?
#
loop_
_entity_poly.entity_id
_entity_poly.type
_entity_poly.pdbx_seq_one_letter_code
_entity_poly.pdbx_strand_id
1 'polypeptide(L)'
;MPASAAALATPADGAPMRAVLQSRYGSFDVLRVGTSARPRPSDDEVIVCVHAAGVARGDWHLMTGRPYLMRVMGFGFSAPKSPVAGLDVAGTVVEVGAKVTRFAVGDEVFGIARGAFAEYAAARQDKLVRKPAGVSFEDAAVSAVSGITALQALRDAGRLVPGQRVLVVGASGGVGAFAVQLAHAMGAEVDGVCSASKLEFVRALGAHEVFDYAKADFTDGTRHWDLVLDVGGNTPLARLRHAMTPTGRLVFVGGENGGDWTAGFGRPLSAMLLGLFVKQRFAMQATREVAEDIERVATYLESGAVKPPIDRRIGLDGVSDALRDLEAGRVRGKVVVVVA
;
A
#
# COMPACT_ATOMS: atom_id res chain seq x y z
N MET A 1 -31.21 -7.16 22.30
CA MET A 1 -31.48 -5.70 22.24
C MET A 1 -30.45 -5.13 21.28
N PRO A 2 -30.79 -4.63 20.08
CA PRO A 2 -29.83 -3.95 19.24
C PRO A 2 -29.44 -2.63 19.91
N ALA A 3 -28.13 -2.39 20.06
CA ALA A 3 -27.60 -1.13 20.54
C ALA A 3 -28.05 -0.01 19.58
N SER A 4 -28.66 1.02 20.18
CA SER A 4 -29.09 2.24 19.50
C SER A 4 -27.92 2.82 18.72
N ALA A 5 -28.05 2.89 17.39
CA ALA A 5 -27.20 3.71 16.55
C ALA A 5 -27.39 5.17 17.00
N ALA A 6 -26.46 5.67 17.80
CA ALA A 6 -26.37 7.10 18.03
C ALA A 6 -26.17 7.73 16.65
N ALA A 7 -27.16 8.49 16.19
CA ALA A 7 -27.08 9.24 14.95
C ALA A 7 -25.82 10.10 15.02
N LEU A 8 -24.82 9.76 14.20
CA LEU A 8 -23.63 10.59 14.03
C LEU A 8 -24.13 11.95 13.52
N ALA A 9 -24.17 12.94 14.43
CA ALA A 9 -24.55 14.30 14.07
C ALA A 9 -23.57 14.76 12.98
N THR A 10 -24.05 14.87 11.74
CA THR A 10 -23.24 15.35 10.62
C THR A 10 -22.89 16.82 10.90
N PRO A 11 -21.61 17.16 11.13
CA PRO A 11 -21.23 18.57 11.32
C PRO A 11 -21.62 19.39 10.10
N ALA A 12 -21.90 20.68 10.31
CA ALA A 12 -22.25 21.60 9.24
C ALA A 12 -21.15 21.63 8.15
N ASP A 13 -21.57 21.86 6.91
CA ASP A 13 -20.67 22.04 5.77
C ASP A 13 -19.56 23.06 6.06
N GLY A 14 -18.32 22.68 5.76
CA GLY A 14 -17.16 23.52 6.01
C GLY A 14 -16.78 23.67 7.49
N ALA A 15 -17.38 22.91 8.39
CA ALA A 15 -16.98 22.87 9.79
C ALA A 15 -15.49 22.53 9.93
N PRO A 16 -14.77 23.10 10.89
CA PRO A 16 -13.37 22.79 11.12
C PRO A 16 -13.20 21.33 11.55
N MET A 17 -12.22 20.63 10.98
CA MET A 17 -11.83 19.28 11.33
C MET A 17 -10.34 19.22 11.60
N ARG A 18 -9.89 18.29 12.46
CA ARG A 18 -8.47 17.99 12.66
C ARG A 18 -7.93 17.20 11.48
N ALA A 19 -6.74 17.57 11.01
CA ALA A 19 -6.09 16.93 9.88
C ALA A 19 -4.57 17.08 9.92
N VAL A 20 -3.85 16.18 9.24
CA VAL A 20 -2.42 16.33 8.93
C VAL A 20 -2.30 17.14 7.63
N LEU A 21 -1.74 18.33 7.74
CA LEU A 21 -1.66 19.32 6.68
C LEU A 21 -0.27 19.35 6.04
N GLN A 22 -0.25 19.57 4.73
CA GLN A 22 0.94 19.76 3.93
C GLN A 22 0.71 20.85 2.88
N SER A 23 1.53 21.90 2.87
CA SER A 23 1.42 23.04 1.93
C SER A 23 2.52 23.08 0.86
N ARG A 24 3.56 22.25 1.00
CA ARG A 24 4.71 22.17 0.10
C ARG A 24 5.31 20.78 0.13
N TYR A 25 6.08 20.42 -0.88
CA TYR A 25 6.92 19.23 -0.82
C TYR A 25 8.12 19.46 0.11
N GLY A 26 8.58 18.40 0.78
CA GLY A 26 9.74 18.48 1.65
C GLY A 26 9.98 17.23 2.47
N SER A 27 10.71 17.40 3.55
CA SER A 27 10.95 16.36 4.55
C SER A 27 9.79 16.28 5.55
N PHE A 28 9.93 15.51 6.61
CA PHE A 28 8.89 15.24 7.61
C PHE A 28 8.38 16.49 8.34
N ASP A 29 9.15 17.57 8.36
CA ASP A 29 8.80 18.87 8.95
C ASP A 29 7.71 19.64 8.18
N VAL A 30 7.39 19.23 6.96
CA VAL A 30 6.31 19.84 6.18
C VAL A 30 4.92 19.38 6.62
N LEU A 31 4.86 18.27 7.37
CA LEU A 31 3.62 17.72 7.93
C LEU A 31 3.34 18.33 9.30
N ARG A 32 2.13 18.83 9.48
CA ARG A 32 1.68 19.39 10.77
C ARG A 32 0.23 19.00 11.02
N VAL A 33 -0.11 18.69 12.25
CA VAL A 33 -1.51 18.61 12.65
C VAL A 33 -2.08 20.02 12.78
N GLY A 34 -3.24 20.21 12.24
CA GLY A 34 -3.93 21.49 12.24
C GLY A 34 -5.41 21.35 11.91
N THR A 35 -6.03 22.46 11.64
CA THR A 35 -7.46 22.53 11.29
C THR A 35 -7.62 22.77 9.80
N SER A 36 -8.50 22.00 9.17
CA SER A 36 -8.94 22.14 7.78
C SER A 36 -10.47 22.23 7.73
N ALA A 37 -11.00 22.79 6.66
CA ALA A 37 -12.43 22.68 6.41
C ALA A 37 -12.79 21.22 6.05
N ARG A 38 -13.92 20.73 6.57
CA ARG A 38 -14.50 19.44 6.17
C ARG A 38 -14.76 19.44 4.66
N PRO A 39 -14.34 18.40 3.93
CA PRO A 39 -14.56 18.33 2.48
C PRO A 39 -16.06 18.19 2.15
N ARG A 40 -16.42 18.63 0.94
CA ARG A 40 -17.72 18.36 0.32
C ARG A 40 -17.57 17.29 -0.76
N PRO A 41 -18.55 16.42 -0.95
CA PRO A 41 -18.48 15.43 -2.01
C PRO A 41 -18.71 16.09 -3.38
N SER A 42 -17.93 15.72 -4.38
CA SER A 42 -18.30 15.90 -5.78
C SER A 42 -19.43 14.93 -6.15
N ASP A 43 -20.00 15.04 -7.34
CA ASP A 43 -21.14 14.22 -7.76
C ASP A 43 -20.94 12.71 -7.56
N ASP A 44 -19.73 12.20 -7.82
CA ASP A 44 -19.34 10.78 -7.76
C ASP A 44 -18.52 10.41 -6.51
N GLU A 45 -18.48 11.29 -5.50
CA GLU A 45 -17.75 11.09 -4.25
C GLU A 45 -18.68 10.89 -3.06
N VAL A 46 -18.14 10.26 -2.03
CA VAL A 46 -18.75 10.19 -0.70
C VAL A 46 -17.81 10.86 0.31
N ILE A 47 -18.37 11.34 1.42
CA ILE A 47 -17.61 11.75 2.59
C ILE A 47 -17.61 10.61 3.58
N VAL A 48 -16.42 10.20 3.99
CA VAL A 48 -16.17 9.17 4.99
C VAL A 48 -15.79 9.84 6.30
N CYS A 49 -16.52 9.58 7.39
CA CYS A 49 -16.06 9.79 8.74
C CYS A 49 -14.97 8.75 9.01
N VAL A 50 -13.73 9.21 9.17
CA VAL A 50 -12.56 8.33 9.23
C VAL A 50 -12.42 7.73 10.63
N HIS A 51 -12.46 6.40 10.73
CA HIS A 51 -12.14 5.67 11.96
C HIS A 51 -10.65 5.33 12.01
N ALA A 52 -10.11 4.89 10.88
CA ALA A 52 -8.71 4.54 10.75
C ALA A 52 -8.17 4.89 9.36
N ALA A 53 -6.87 5.16 9.29
CA ALA A 53 -6.13 5.39 8.05
C ALA A 53 -4.81 4.62 8.05
N GLY A 54 -4.36 4.20 6.88
CA GLY A 54 -3.11 3.44 6.72
C GLY A 54 -1.95 4.31 6.27
N VAL A 55 -0.78 4.20 6.93
CA VAL A 55 0.44 4.83 6.44
C VAL A 55 1.08 3.95 5.37
N ALA A 56 1.30 4.50 4.20
CA ALA A 56 1.86 3.80 3.04
C ALA A 56 3.05 4.55 2.42
N ARG A 57 3.83 3.86 1.59
CA ARG A 57 4.94 4.48 0.85
C ARG A 57 4.46 5.58 -0.10
N GLY A 58 3.21 5.46 -0.61
CA GLY A 58 2.55 6.49 -1.40
C GLY A 58 2.46 7.84 -0.68
N ASP A 59 2.19 7.84 0.63
CA ASP A 59 2.14 9.07 1.43
C ASP A 59 3.51 9.74 1.52
N TRP A 60 4.58 8.95 1.64
CA TRP A 60 5.96 9.46 1.59
C TRP A 60 6.27 10.10 0.23
N HIS A 61 5.85 9.47 -0.87
CA HIS A 61 6.02 10.05 -2.21
C HIS A 61 5.27 11.36 -2.36
N LEU A 62 4.03 11.43 -1.86
CA LEU A 62 3.24 12.67 -1.87
C LEU A 62 3.83 13.74 -0.96
N MET A 63 4.40 13.36 0.18
CA MET A 63 5.07 14.29 1.10
C MET A 63 6.32 14.89 0.47
N THR A 64 7.19 14.04 -0.09
CA THR A 64 8.48 14.47 -0.64
C THR A 64 8.39 15.04 -2.06
N GLY A 65 7.33 14.68 -2.80
CA GLY A 65 7.22 14.94 -4.23
C GLY A 65 8.28 14.21 -5.05
N ARG A 66 8.76 13.07 -4.56
CA ARG A 66 9.75 12.21 -5.22
C ARG A 66 9.10 10.91 -5.68
N PRO A 67 9.49 10.36 -6.84
CA PRO A 67 10.41 10.94 -7.82
C PRO A 67 9.85 12.21 -8.48
N TYR A 68 10.70 13.14 -8.88
CA TYR A 68 10.27 14.43 -9.46
C TYR A 68 9.40 14.27 -10.70
N LEU A 69 9.52 13.15 -11.42
CA LEU A 69 8.63 12.82 -12.54
C LEU A 69 7.15 12.83 -12.14
N MET A 70 6.79 12.43 -10.91
CA MET A 70 5.40 12.47 -10.42
C MET A 70 4.80 13.86 -10.47
N ARG A 71 5.61 14.91 -10.21
CA ARG A 71 5.13 16.30 -10.18
C ARG A 71 4.56 16.73 -11.53
N VAL A 72 5.20 16.31 -12.63
CA VAL A 72 4.73 16.60 -14.00
C VAL A 72 3.63 15.65 -14.46
N MET A 73 3.51 14.44 -13.85
CA MET A 73 2.45 13.48 -14.12
C MET A 73 1.11 13.80 -13.43
N GLY A 74 0.99 14.96 -12.82
CA GLY A 74 -0.30 15.44 -12.32
C GLY A 74 -0.49 15.41 -10.81
N PHE A 75 0.54 15.10 -10.02
CA PHE A 75 0.46 15.11 -8.55
C PHE A 75 0.64 16.52 -7.93
N GLY A 76 1.01 17.50 -8.74
CA GLY A 76 1.26 18.90 -8.37
C GLY A 76 2.71 19.28 -8.61
N PHE A 77 2.95 20.45 -9.22
CA PHE A 77 4.31 20.85 -9.62
C PHE A 77 5.16 21.30 -8.42
N SER A 78 4.66 22.25 -7.63
CA SER A 78 5.36 22.86 -6.48
C SER A 78 4.88 22.37 -5.11
N ALA A 79 3.66 21.82 -5.06
CA ALA A 79 3.02 21.30 -3.85
C ALA A 79 2.05 20.18 -4.21
N PRO A 80 1.70 19.27 -3.28
CA PRO A 80 0.65 18.30 -3.51
C PRO A 80 -0.69 18.99 -3.77
N LYS A 81 -1.54 18.37 -4.61
CA LYS A 81 -2.87 18.90 -4.94
C LYS A 81 -3.84 18.95 -3.76
N SER A 82 -3.71 18.01 -2.84
CA SER A 82 -4.47 18.02 -1.59
C SER A 82 -3.64 18.62 -0.47
N PRO A 83 -4.15 19.59 0.27
CA PRO A 83 -3.46 20.11 1.45
C PRO A 83 -3.53 19.16 2.65
N VAL A 84 -4.42 18.17 2.64
CA VAL A 84 -4.56 17.14 3.67
C VAL A 84 -3.90 15.86 3.16
N ALA A 85 -3.02 15.26 3.96
CA ALA A 85 -2.29 14.05 3.64
C ALA A 85 -3.13 12.77 3.88
N GLY A 86 -2.64 11.63 3.36
CA GLY A 86 -3.22 10.31 3.57
C GLY A 86 -4.03 9.79 2.39
N LEU A 87 -3.89 8.48 2.13
CA LEU A 87 -4.54 7.76 1.03
C LEU A 87 -5.44 6.63 1.52
N ASP A 88 -4.91 5.68 2.27
CA ASP A 88 -5.66 4.52 2.78
C ASP A 88 -6.66 4.93 3.85
N VAL A 89 -7.93 4.56 3.72
CA VAL A 89 -9.02 4.94 4.63
C VAL A 89 -9.93 3.78 4.96
N ALA A 90 -10.44 3.76 6.20
CA ALA A 90 -11.63 2.99 6.59
C ALA A 90 -12.49 3.83 7.54
N GLY A 91 -13.80 3.77 7.36
CA GLY A 91 -14.74 4.57 8.14
C GLY A 91 -16.18 4.39 7.69
N THR A 92 -17.04 5.31 8.12
CA THR A 92 -18.47 5.30 7.82
C THR A 92 -18.83 6.43 6.86
N VAL A 93 -19.61 6.13 5.84
CA VAL A 93 -20.15 7.13 4.90
C VAL A 93 -21.13 8.03 5.63
N VAL A 94 -20.90 9.34 5.57
CA VAL A 94 -21.77 10.34 6.22
C VAL A 94 -22.44 11.29 5.24
N GLU A 95 -21.99 11.31 3.98
CA GLU A 95 -22.59 12.13 2.93
C GLU A 95 -22.27 11.50 1.57
N VAL A 96 -23.19 11.63 0.60
CA VAL A 96 -23.06 11.07 -0.75
C VAL A 96 -23.32 12.13 -1.80
N GLY A 97 -22.53 12.15 -2.86
CA GLY A 97 -22.72 13.00 -4.03
C GLY A 97 -23.89 12.55 -4.90
N ALA A 98 -24.38 13.44 -5.76
CA ALA A 98 -25.63 13.25 -6.51
C ALA A 98 -25.62 12.05 -7.49
N LYS A 99 -24.45 11.60 -7.93
CA LYS A 99 -24.26 10.45 -8.86
C LYS A 99 -23.77 9.18 -8.16
N VAL A 100 -23.71 9.18 -6.82
CA VAL A 100 -23.32 7.99 -6.08
C VAL A 100 -24.46 6.98 -6.07
N THR A 101 -24.16 5.75 -6.48
CA THR A 101 -25.11 4.63 -6.55
C THR A 101 -24.65 3.40 -5.76
N ARG A 102 -23.37 3.34 -5.37
CA ARG A 102 -22.77 2.17 -4.71
C ARG A 102 -22.93 2.19 -3.19
N PHE A 103 -23.09 3.37 -2.60
CA PHE A 103 -23.09 3.56 -1.15
C PHE A 103 -24.23 4.46 -0.70
N ALA A 104 -24.62 4.26 0.57
CA ALA A 104 -25.56 5.10 1.30
C ALA A 104 -24.92 5.60 2.61
N VAL A 105 -25.49 6.65 3.18
CA VAL A 105 -25.11 7.13 4.53
C VAL A 105 -25.28 6.00 5.53
N GLY A 106 -24.26 5.78 6.36
CA GLY A 106 -24.21 4.69 7.35
C GLY A 106 -23.44 3.45 6.87
N ASP A 107 -23.11 3.33 5.57
CA ASP A 107 -22.29 2.21 5.08
C ASP A 107 -20.87 2.28 5.67
N GLU A 108 -20.38 1.16 6.19
CA GLU A 108 -19.00 0.97 6.58
C GLU A 108 -18.15 0.62 5.34
N VAL A 109 -17.12 1.42 5.07
CA VAL A 109 -16.33 1.32 3.85
C VAL A 109 -14.84 1.37 4.13
N PHE A 110 -14.06 0.86 3.18
CA PHE A 110 -12.62 1.08 3.15
C PHE A 110 -12.12 1.18 1.70
N GLY A 111 -10.93 1.75 1.52
CA GLY A 111 -10.33 1.91 0.21
C GLY A 111 -9.37 3.09 0.16
N ILE A 112 -9.45 3.88 -0.91
CA ILE A 112 -8.53 4.98 -1.18
C ILE A 112 -9.31 6.29 -1.26
N ALA A 113 -8.86 7.27 -0.44
CA ALA A 113 -9.45 8.60 -0.36
C ALA A 113 -8.41 9.70 -0.61
N ARG A 114 -8.86 10.93 -0.66
CA ARG A 114 -8.01 12.12 -0.59
C ARG A 114 -8.07 12.67 0.82
N GLY A 115 -6.90 12.80 1.46
CA GLY A 115 -6.80 13.39 2.78
C GLY A 115 -7.29 12.47 3.91
N ALA A 116 -6.88 11.19 3.89
CA ALA A 116 -7.30 10.20 4.87
C ALA A 116 -6.74 10.44 6.29
N PHE A 117 -5.69 11.25 6.45
CA PHE A 117 -5.19 11.62 7.79
C PHE A 117 -5.96 12.81 8.34
N ALA A 118 -7.27 12.67 8.48
CA ALA A 118 -8.21 13.67 8.97
C ALA A 118 -9.48 13.00 9.52
N GLU A 119 -10.31 13.75 10.23
CA GLU A 119 -11.58 13.26 10.74
C GLU A 119 -12.60 12.92 9.64
N TYR A 120 -12.49 13.59 8.48
CA TYR A 120 -13.33 13.32 7.31
C TYR A 120 -12.48 13.34 6.04
N ALA A 121 -12.77 12.42 5.13
CA ALA A 121 -12.09 12.30 3.84
C ALA A 121 -13.10 12.18 2.69
N ALA A 122 -12.76 12.77 1.54
CA ALA A 122 -13.54 12.60 0.32
C ALA A 122 -12.97 11.45 -0.50
N ALA A 123 -13.82 10.53 -0.94
CA ALA A 123 -13.43 9.38 -1.74
C ALA A 123 -14.41 9.14 -2.89
N ARG A 124 -13.86 8.81 -4.08
CA ARG A 124 -14.67 8.39 -5.22
C ARG A 124 -15.28 7.02 -4.94
N GLN A 125 -16.54 6.83 -5.35
CA GLN A 125 -17.24 5.56 -5.15
C GLN A 125 -16.57 4.36 -5.85
N ASP A 126 -15.79 4.56 -6.91
CA ASP A 126 -15.06 3.53 -7.64
C ASP A 126 -13.72 3.15 -6.99
N LYS A 127 -13.34 3.81 -5.89
CA LYS A 127 -12.14 3.54 -5.10
C LYS A 127 -12.43 3.03 -3.67
N LEU A 128 -13.67 2.77 -3.39
CA LEU A 128 -14.15 2.23 -2.10
C LEU A 128 -14.89 0.92 -2.29
N VAL A 129 -14.87 0.11 -1.24
CA VAL A 129 -15.69 -1.09 -1.10
C VAL A 129 -16.31 -1.15 0.29
N ARG A 130 -17.39 -1.94 0.47
CA ARG A 130 -17.95 -2.21 1.79
C ARG A 130 -16.92 -2.98 2.63
N LYS A 131 -16.74 -2.55 3.87
CA LYS A 131 -15.90 -3.25 4.83
C LYS A 131 -16.59 -4.57 5.21
N PRO A 132 -15.94 -5.74 5.13
CA PRO A 132 -16.50 -6.98 5.64
C PRO A 132 -16.81 -6.88 7.12
N ALA A 133 -17.94 -7.43 7.56
CA ALA A 133 -18.42 -7.30 8.93
C ALA A 133 -17.44 -7.81 10.00
N GLY A 134 -16.69 -8.88 9.68
CA GLY A 134 -15.69 -9.47 10.58
C GLY A 134 -14.32 -8.78 10.60
N VAL A 135 -14.12 -7.75 9.75
CA VAL A 135 -12.84 -7.04 9.63
C VAL A 135 -12.91 -5.72 10.40
N SER A 136 -11.91 -5.44 11.23
CA SER A 136 -11.83 -4.16 11.95
C SER A 136 -11.58 -2.98 11.00
N PHE A 137 -11.92 -1.75 11.40
CA PHE A 137 -11.56 -0.57 10.62
C PHE A 137 -10.05 -0.41 10.47
N GLU A 138 -9.29 -0.78 11.50
CA GLU A 138 -7.83 -0.71 11.49
C GLU A 138 -7.22 -1.67 10.45
N ASP A 139 -7.70 -2.93 10.44
CA ASP A 139 -7.24 -3.93 9.45
C ASP A 139 -7.63 -3.52 8.03
N ALA A 140 -8.85 -3.04 7.84
CA ALA A 140 -9.34 -2.56 6.56
C ALA A 140 -8.54 -1.37 6.04
N ALA A 141 -8.28 -0.37 6.92
CA ALA A 141 -7.57 0.86 6.57
C ALA A 141 -6.14 0.64 6.07
N VAL A 142 -5.45 -0.40 6.54
CA VAL A 142 -4.05 -0.67 6.12
C VAL A 142 -3.94 -1.58 4.89
N SER A 143 -5.08 -2.03 4.34
CA SER A 143 -5.13 -3.12 3.36
C SER A 143 -5.30 -2.67 1.91
N ALA A 144 -5.87 -1.50 1.65
CA ALA A 144 -6.25 -1.13 0.28
C ALA A 144 -5.02 -0.98 -0.64
N VAL A 145 -4.21 0.06 -0.48
CA VAL A 145 -3.08 0.34 -1.40
C VAL A 145 -2.06 -0.80 -1.41
N SER A 146 -1.65 -1.29 -0.23
CA SER A 146 -0.63 -2.35 -0.15
C SER A 146 -1.15 -3.69 -0.65
N GLY A 147 -2.41 -4.03 -0.34
CA GLY A 147 -3.04 -5.27 -0.76
C GLY A 147 -3.25 -5.35 -2.28
N ILE A 148 -3.82 -4.28 -2.89
CA ILE A 148 -4.01 -4.28 -4.35
C ILE A 148 -2.68 -4.26 -5.11
N THR A 149 -1.67 -3.55 -4.60
CA THR A 149 -0.33 -3.56 -5.21
C THR A 149 0.26 -4.96 -5.20
N ALA A 150 0.20 -5.67 -4.09
CA ALA A 150 0.68 -7.04 -3.97
C ALA A 150 -0.14 -8.01 -4.84
N LEU A 151 -1.48 -7.91 -4.82
CA LEU A 151 -2.37 -8.73 -5.61
C LEU A 151 -2.08 -8.60 -7.12
N GLN A 152 -2.03 -7.37 -7.62
CA GLN A 152 -1.76 -7.11 -9.03
C GLN A 152 -0.33 -7.50 -9.43
N ALA A 153 0.66 -7.31 -8.54
CA ALA A 153 2.03 -7.74 -8.77
C ALA A 153 2.13 -9.26 -8.92
N LEU A 154 1.38 -10.02 -8.14
CA LEU A 154 1.32 -11.50 -8.24
C LEU A 154 0.48 -11.95 -9.44
N ARG A 155 -0.76 -11.47 -9.56
CA ARG A 155 -1.75 -11.93 -10.55
C ARG A 155 -1.45 -11.43 -11.95
N ASP A 156 -1.29 -10.12 -12.12
CA ASP A 156 -1.24 -9.47 -13.44
C ASP A 156 0.18 -9.41 -13.99
N ALA A 157 1.09 -8.78 -13.26
CA ALA A 157 2.49 -8.65 -13.66
C ALA A 157 3.26 -9.97 -13.51
N GLY A 158 3.07 -10.66 -12.39
CA GLY A 158 3.72 -11.92 -12.05
C GLY A 158 3.15 -13.12 -12.78
N ARG A 159 1.83 -13.10 -13.09
CA ARG A 159 1.09 -14.24 -13.66
C ARG A 159 1.31 -15.52 -12.86
N LEU A 160 1.25 -15.37 -11.53
CA LEU A 160 1.45 -16.47 -10.59
C LEU A 160 0.44 -17.59 -10.87
N VAL A 161 0.93 -18.82 -10.87
CA VAL A 161 0.11 -20.04 -10.89
C VAL A 161 0.43 -20.90 -9.67
N PRO A 162 -0.54 -21.68 -9.14
CA PRO A 162 -0.32 -22.55 -7.99
C PRO A 162 0.87 -23.51 -8.21
N GLY A 163 1.60 -23.80 -7.14
CA GLY A 163 2.78 -24.68 -7.16
C GLY A 163 4.09 -24.02 -7.57
N GLN A 164 4.07 -22.75 -8.02
CA GLN A 164 5.29 -22.01 -8.30
C GLN A 164 6.03 -21.60 -7.02
N ARG A 165 7.35 -21.44 -7.15
CA ARG A 165 8.21 -20.85 -6.12
C ARG A 165 8.34 -19.36 -6.32
N VAL A 166 8.01 -18.60 -5.27
CA VAL A 166 8.01 -17.12 -5.27
C VAL A 166 9.03 -16.59 -4.28
N LEU A 167 9.88 -15.67 -4.72
CA LEU A 167 10.74 -14.90 -3.82
C LEU A 167 10.20 -13.47 -3.69
N VAL A 168 9.98 -13.03 -2.45
CA VAL A 168 9.59 -11.66 -2.14
C VAL A 168 10.78 -10.91 -1.52
N VAL A 169 11.42 -10.03 -2.29
CA VAL A 169 12.51 -9.18 -1.82
C VAL A 169 11.91 -7.93 -1.18
N GLY A 170 12.19 -7.71 0.11
CA GLY A 170 11.53 -6.69 0.92
C GLY A 170 10.24 -7.21 1.58
N ALA A 171 10.20 -8.51 1.92
CA ALA A 171 9.05 -9.23 2.46
C ALA A 171 8.46 -8.64 3.76
N SER A 172 9.24 -7.89 4.52
CA SER A 172 8.80 -7.30 5.80
C SER A 172 8.14 -5.92 5.69
N GLY A 173 8.11 -5.32 4.51
CA GLY A 173 7.46 -4.04 4.27
C GLY A 173 5.95 -4.16 4.03
N GLY A 174 5.23 -3.04 3.89
CA GLY A 174 3.77 -3.05 3.71
C GLY A 174 3.32 -3.94 2.55
N VAL A 175 3.79 -3.68 1.32
CA VAL A 175 3.45 -4.48 0.14
C VAL A 175 4.02 -5.89 0.23
N GLY A 176 5.27 -6.05 0.69
CA GLY A 176 5.91 -7.36 0.79
C GLY A 176 5.19 -8.31 1.73
N ALA A 177 4.71 -7.83 2.87
CA ALA A 177 3.98 -8.63 3.85
C ALA A 177 2.60 -9.10 3.35
N PHE A 178 1.92 -8.29 2.53
CA PHE A 178 0.72 -8.74 1.80
C PHE A 178 1.09 -9.74 0.69
N ALA A 179 2.19 -9.49 -0.04
CA ALA A 179 2.61 -10.37 -1.12
C ALA A 179 2.95 -11.79 -0.64
N VAL A 180 3.61 -11.94 0.52
CA VAL A 180 3.88 -13.25 1.12
C VAL A 180 2.57 -14.00 1.39
N GLN A 181 1.62 -13.36 2.08
CA GLN A 181 0.36 -14.00 2.46
C GLN A 181 -0.51 -14.31 1.23
N LEU A 182 -0.63 -13.36 0.29
CA LEU A 182 -1.42 -13.55 -0.92
C LEU A 182 -0.84 -14.66 -1.81
N ALA A 183 0.49 -14.70 -2.00
CA ALA A 183 1.13 -15.74 -2.79
C ALA A 183 0.92 -17.12 -2.16
N HIS A 184 1.04 -17.23 -0.83
CA HIS A 184 0.71 -18.46 -0.09
C HIS A 184 -0.76 -18.86 -0.29
N ALA A 185 -1.70 -17.92 -0.13
CA ALA A 185 -3.13 -18.17 -0.34
C ALA A 185 -3.48 -18.54 -1.79
N MET A 186 -2.66 -18.11 -2.76
CA MET A 186 -2.76 -18.51 -4.17
C MET A 186 -2.07 -19.83 -4.50
N GLY A 187 -1.57 -20.57 -3.48
CA GLY A 187 -0.99 -21.91 -3.62
C GLY A 187 0.47 -21.93 -4.04
N ALA A 188 1.24 -20.85 -3.83
CA ALA A 188 2.67 -20.83 -4.08
C ALA A 188 3.50 -21.25 -2.86
N GLU A 189 4.71 -21.75 -3.12
CA GLU A 189 5.77 -21.84 -2.12
C GLU A 189 6.51 -20.50 -2.07
N VAL A 190 6.47 -19.84 -0.90
CA VAL A 190 6.93 -18.43 -0.80
C VAL A 190 8.14 -18.33 0.10
N ASP A 191 9.21 -17.77 -0.42
CA ASP A 191 10.40 -17.38 0.32
C ASP A 191 10.48 -15.86 0.46
N GLY A 192 11.05 -15.38 1.58
CA GLY A 192 11.14 -13.95 1.86
C GLY A 192 12.57 -13.46 2.08
N VAL A 193 12.86 -12.21 1.69
CA VAL A 193 14.11 -11.53 2.00
C VAL A 193 13.84 -10.29 2.83
N CYS A 194 14.49 -10.18 3.99
CA CYS A 194 14.36 -9.03 4.89
C CYS A 194 15.62 -8.84 5.74
N SER A 195 15.61 -7.90 6.69
CA SER A 195 16.69 -7.74 7.68
C SER A 195 16.57 -8.76 8.81
N ALA A 196 17.70 -9.04 9.49
CA ALA A 196 17.80 -10.00 10.60
C ALA A 196 16.71 -9.86 11.67
N SER A 197 16.39 -8.62 12.07
CA SER A 197 15.40 -8.33 13.11
C SER A 197 13.95 -8.63 12.72
N LYS A 198 13.70 -8.99 11.45
CA LYS A 198 12.35 -9.21 10.89
C LYS A 198 12.13 -10.63 10.36
N LEU A 199 13.09 -11.54 10.53
CA LEU A 199 12.99 -12.90 10.02
C LEU A 199 11.77 -13.65 10.59
N GLU A 200 11.59 -13.63 11.91
CA GLU A 200 10.45 -14.30 12.56
C GLU A 200 9.10 -13.70 12.13
N PHE A 201 9.06 -12.38 11.97
CA PHE A 201 7.87 -11.71 11.46
C PHE A 201 7.49 -12.23 10.07
N VAL A 202 8.45 -12.35 9.13
CA VAL A 202 8.17 -12.82 7.77
C VAL A 202 7.81 -14.30 7.74
N ARG A 203 8.42 -15.14 8.60
CA ARG A 203 8.00 -16.54 8.77
C ARG A 203 6.55 -16.67 9.25
N ALA A 204 6.17 -15.84 10.22
CA ALA A 204 4.80 -15.81 10.74
C ALA A 204 3.76 -15.40 9.70
N LEU A 205 4.16 -14.71 8.61
CA LEU A 205 3.29 -14.39 7.47
C LEU A 205 3.07 -15.58 6.52
N GLY A 206 3.74 -16.73 6.74
CA GLY A 206 3.62 -17.91 5.90
C GLY A 206 4.76 -18.12 4.90
N ALA A 207 5.88 -17.39 5.03
CA ALA A 207 7.07 -17.67 4.23
C ALA A 207 7.71 -18.99 4.68
N HIS A 208 8.05 -19.87 3.70
CA HIS A 208 8.69 -21.17 3.92
C HIS A 208 10.14 -20.96 4.38
N GLU A 209 10.91 -20.15 3.66
CA GLU A 209 12.25 -19.75 4.05
C GLU A 209 12.42 -18.24 4.03
N VAL A 210 13.26 -17.73 4.93
CA VAL A 210 13.49 -16.29 5.05
C VAL A 210 14.98 -16.01 5.15
N PHE A 211 15.48 -15.18 4.23
CA PHE A 211 16.88 -14.80 4.10
C PHE A 211 17.14 -13.43 4.73
N ASP A 212 18.17 -13.36 5.58
CA ASP A 212 18.75 -12.09 5.97
C ASP A 212 19.70 -11.60 4.86
N TYR A 213 19.33 -10.54 4.17
CA TYR A 213 20.13 -10.01 3.05
C TYR A 213 21.55 -9.56 3.44
N ALA A 214 21.82 -9.36 4.74
CA ALA A 214 23.14 -8.97 5.24
C ALA A 214 24.06 -10.16 5.47
N LYS A 215 23.53 -11.39 5.60
CA LYS A 215 24.27 -12.61 5.96
C LYS A 215 24.24 -13.69 4.89
N ALA A 216 23.14 -13.77 4.15
CA ALA A 216 22.92 -14.82 3.17
C ALA A 216 22.84 -14.24 1.77
N ASP A 217 23.61 -14.82 0.84
CA ASP A 217 23.46 -14.54 -0.58
C ASP A 217 22.33 -15.39 -1.16
N PHE A 218 21.08 -14.90 -1.07
CA PHE A 218 19.94 -15.59 -1.67
C PHE A 218 20.03 -15.66 -3.22
N THR A 219 21.07 -15.10 -3.83
CA THR A 219 21.32 -15.13 -5.27
C THR A 219 22.52 -15.98 -5.65
N ASP A 220 22.98 -16.87 -4.79
CA ASP A 220 24.17 -17.72 -4.98
C ASP A 220 24.00 -18.83 -6.04
N GLY A 221 22.78 -19.02 -6.55
CA GLY A 221 22.45 -20.03 -7.56
C GLY A 221 22.15 -21.43 -6.98
N THR A 222 22.12 -21.59 -5.66
CA THR A 222 21.71 -22.85 -5.03
C THR A 222 20.21 -23.07 -5.11
N ARG A 223 19.45 -21.98 -5.26
CA ARG A 223 17.99 -21.95 -5.40
C ARG A 223 17.55 -21.10 -6.55
N HIS A 224 16.42 -21.48 -7.13
CA HIS A 224 15.82 -20.74 -8.25
C HIS A 224 14.33 -20.60 -8.03
N TRP A 225 13.80 -19.42 -8.35
CA TRP A 225 12.38 -19.06 -8.21
C TRP A 225 11.76 -18.83 -9.59
N ASP A 226 10.50 -19.22 -9.71
CA ASP A 226 9.70 -18.99 -10.92
C ASP A 226 9.23 -17.54 -11.01
N LEU A 227 8.98 -16.92 -9.86
CA LEU A 227 8.58 -15.53 -9.74
C LEU A 227 9.41 -14.83 -8.65
N VAL A 228 9.97 -13.68 -9.00
CA VAL A 228 10.64 -12.79 -8.05
C VAL A 228 9.89 -11.47 -8.02
N LEU A 229 9.44 -11.06 -6.83
CA LEU A 229 8.88 -9.71 -6.59
C LEU A 229 9.95 -8.84 -5.93
N ASP A 230 10.46 -7.85 -6.64
CA ASP A 230 11.44 -6.89 -6.12
C ASP A 230 10.72 -5.65 -5.57
N VAL A 231 10.32 -5.74 -4.28
CA VAL A 231 9.68 -4.64 -3.54
C VAL A 231 10.73 -3.72 -2.92
N GLY A 232 11.86 -4.29 -2.49
CA GLY A 232 12.94 -3.56 -1.82
C GLY A 232 13.84 -2.74 -2.76
N GLY A 233 13.90 -3.07 -4.04
CA GLY A 233 14.54 -2.26 -5.09
C GLY A 233 16.08 -2.19 -5.10
N ASN A 234 16.80 -2.92 -4.22
CA ASN A 234 18.23 -2.72 -3.99
C ASN A 234 19.14 -3.78 -4.62
N THR A 235 18.60 -4.94 -4.99
CA THR A 235 19.40 -6.04 -5.51
C THR A 235 19.74 -5.81 -7.00
N PRO A 236 21.02 -5.94 -7.42
CA PRO A 236 21.41 -5.79 -8.81
C PRO A 236 20.67 -6.77 -9.74
N LEU A 237 20.26 -6.31 -10.93
CA LEU A 237 19.50 -7.10 -11.89
C LEU A 237 20.18 -8.44 -12.24
N ALA A 238 21.50 -8.44 -12.43
CA ALA A 238 22.26 -9.65 -12.78
C ALA A 238 22.13 -10.72 -11.68
N ARG A 239 22.15 -10.32 -10.40
CA ARG A 239 21.99 -11.21 -9.26
C ARG A 239 20.56 -11.76 -9.17
N LEU A 240 19.54 -10.91 -9.32
CA LEU A 240 18.15 -11.37 -9.35
C LEU A 240 17.91 -12.35 -10.49
N ARG A 241 18.50 -12.11 -11.66
CA ARG A 241 18.41 -13.05 -12.80
C ARG A 241 19.03 -14.40 -12.50
N HIS A 242 20.17 -14.43 -11.80
CA HIS A 242 20.83 -15.67 -11.40
C HIS A 242 19.98 -16.50 -10.44
N ALA A 243 19.17 -15.84 -9.61
CA ALA A 243 18.22 -16.47 -8.69
C ALA A 243 16.92 -16.96 -9.36
N MET A 244 16.71 -16.71 -10.64
CA MET A 244 15.48 -17.12 -11.34
C MET A 244 15.68 -18.40 -12.11
N THR A 245 14.59 -19.18 -12.27
CA THR A 245 14.57 -20.27 -13.25
C THR A 245 14.82 -19.76 -14.66
N PRO A 246 15.22 -20.61 -15.62
CA PRO A 246 15.52 -20.17 -17.01
C PRO A 246 14.34 -19.45 -17.70
N THR A 247 13.11 -19.69 -17.27
CA THR A 247 11.88 -19.07 -17.79
C THR A 247 11.17 -18.21 -16.75
N GLY A 248 11.83 -17.96 -15.61
CA GLY A 248 11.28 -17.22 -14.47
C GLY A 248 10.93 -15.78 -14.81
N ARG A 249 10.14 -15.17 -13.95
CA ARG A 249 9.65 -13.81 -14.08
C ARG A 249 10.11 -12.94 -12.93
N LEU A 250 10.55 -11.71 -13.24
CA LEU A 250 10.88 -10.67 -12.28
C LEU A 250 9.88 -9.52 -12.43
N VAL A 251 9.24 -9.14 -11.30
CA VAL A 251 8.36 -7.98 -11.23
C VAL A 251 8.99 -6.92 -10.34
N PHE A 252 9.27 -5.76 -10.91
CA PHE A 252 9.69 -4.59 -10.16
C PHE A 252 8.45 -3.92 -9.56
N VAL A 253 8.37 -3.87 -8.24
CA VAL A 253 7.23 -3.30 -7.48
C VAL A 253 7.63 -1.99 -6.83
N GLY A 254 8.87 -1.89 -6.32
CA GLY A 254 9.44 -0.71 -5.71
C GLY A 254 10.72 -0.27 -6.40
N GLY A 255 11.15 0.96 -6.14
CA GLY A 255 12.35 1.56 -6.72
C GLY A 255 13.07 2.45 -5.70
N GLU A 256 13.16 2.02 -4.44
CA GLU A 256 13.48 2.90 -3.30
C GLU A 256 14.85 3.61 -3.37
N ASN A 257 15.85 3.08 -4.05
CA ASN A 257 17.17 3.72 -4.18
C ASN A 257 17.51 4.16 -5.60
N GLY A 258 16.51 4.38 -6.44
CA GLY A 258 16.70 4.70 -7.85
C GLY A 258 16.95 6.17 -8.18
N GLY A 259 17.24 7.00 -7.17
CA GLY A 259 17.48 8.44 -7.35
C GLY A 259 16.18 9.28 -7.37
N ASP A 260 16.34 10.59 -7.13
CA ASP A 260 15.23 11.53 -6.92
C ASP A 260 14.42 11.82 -8.19
N TRP A 261 14.98 11.62 -9.37
CA TRP A 261 14.32 11.95 -10.64
C TRP A 261 13.38 10.86 -11.13
N THR A 262 13.82 9.61 -11.10
CA THR A 262 13.12 8.52 -11.78
C THR A 262 12.78 7.33 -10.89
N ALA A 263 13.11 7.37 -9.59
CA ALA A 263 12.94 6.24 -8.66
C ALA A 263 13.43 4.90 -9.23
N GLY A 264 14.56 4.90 -9.96
CA GLY A 264 15.15 3.70 -10.52
C GLY A 264 14.46 3.12 -11.76
N PHE A 265 13.64 3.88 -12.48
CA PHE A 265 13.03 3.42 -13.75
C PHE A 265 14.05 2.88 -14.75
N GLY A 266 15.32 3.25 -14.65
CA GLY A 266 16.40 2.70 -15.49
C GLY A 266 16.59 1.18 -15.33
N ARG A 267 16.37 0.62 -14.12
CA ARG A 267 16.48 -0.84 -13.88
C ARG A 267 15.39 -1.62 -14.62
N PRO A 268 14.08 -1.32 -14.45
CA PRO A 268 13.02 -1.95 -15.22
C PRO A 268 13.23 -1.82 -16.74
N LEU A 269 13.60 -0.63 -17.22
CA LEU A 269 13.81 -0.40 -18.64
C LEU A 269 14.95 -1.27 -19.22
N SER A 270 16.10 -1.31 -18.55
CA SER A 270 17.22 -2.17 -18.96
C SER A 270 16.85 -3.66 -18.88
N ALA A 271 16.07 -4.08 -17.89
CA ALA A 271 15.57 -5.44 -17.79
C ALA A 271 14.61 -5.80 -18.93
N MET A 272 13.70 -4.90 -19.29
CA MET A 272 12.77 -5.11 -20.41
C MET A 272 13.51 -5.24 -21.74
N LEU A 273 14.52 -4.41 -22.00
CA LEU A 273 15.39 -4.55 -23.19
C LEU A 273 16.13 -5.89 -23.19
N LEU A 274 16.68 -6.30 -22.05
CA LEU A 274 17.35 -7.60 -21.92
C LEU A 274 16.37 -8.77 -22.18
N GLY A 275 15.10 -8.62 -21.81
CA GLY A 275 14.04 -9.60 -22.03
C GLY A 275 13.80 -9.95 -23.51
N LEU A 276 14.29 -9.15 -24.45
CA LEU A 276 14.27 -9.45 -25.89
C LEU A 276 15.27 -10.54 -26.27
N PHE A 277 16.29 -10.76 -25.46
CA PHE A 277 17.43 -11.66 -25.76
C PHE A 277 17.47 -12.89 -24.85
N VAL A 278 16.65 -12.96 -23.81
CA VAL A 278 16.61 -14.06 -22.84
C VAL A 278 15.21 -14.64 -22.69
N LYS A 279 15.10 -15.89 -22.18
CA LYS A 279 13.80 -16.53 -21.93
C LYS A 279 13.10 -16.00 -20.67
N GLN A 280 13.86 -15.42 -19.73
CA GLN A 280 13.31 -14.79 -18.53
C GLN A 280 12.43 -13.60 -18.90
N ARG A 281 11.43 -13.31 -18.07
CA ARG A 281 10.47 -12.23 -18.30
C ARG A 281 10.60 -11.15 -17.24
N PHE A 282 10.43 -9.90 -17.65
CA PHE A 282 10.55 -8.74 -16.79
C PHE A 282 9.28 -7.89 -16.92
N ALA A 283 8.75 -7.44 -15.79
CA ALA A 283 7.60 -6.57 -15.75
C ALA A 283 7.77 -5.50 -14.67
N MET A 284 7.13 -4.37 -14.85
CA MET A 284 7.01 -3.33 -13.83
C MET A 284 5.57 -3.30 -13.34
N GLN A 285 5.37 -3.27 -12.03
CA GLN A 285 4.06 -3.10 -11.44
C GLN A 285 3.65 -1.63 -11.50
N ALA A 286 2.53 -1.36 -12.18
CA ALA A 286 1.82 -0.09 -12.14
C ALA A 286 0.45 -0.35 -11.50
N THR A 287 0.30 0.05 -10.27
CA THR A 287 -0.92 -0.22 -9.49
C THR A 287 -2.10 0.59 -10.01
N ARG A 288 -3.19 -0.10 -10.30
CA ARG A 288 -4.48 0.49 -10.65
C ARG A 288 -5.37 0.49 -9.43
N GLU A 289 -5.84 1.66 -9.04
CA GLU A 289 -6.72 1.83 -7.88
C GLU A 289 -8.18 1.62 -8.31
N VAL A 290 -8.60 0.36 -8.38
CA VAL A 290 -9.95 -0.02 -8.81
C VAL A 290 -10.65 -0.82 -7.72
N ALA A 291 -11.94 -0.57 -7.52
CA ALA A 291 -12.74 -1.22 -6.48
C ALA A 291 -12.73 -2.75 -6.58
N GLU A 292 -12.76 -3.31 -7.79
CA GLU A 292 -12.74 -4.77 -7.99
C GLU A 292 -11.54 -5.46 -7.34
N ASP A 293 -10.36 -4.84 -7.38
CA ASP A 293 -9.17 -5.41 -6.75
C ASP A 293 -9.20 -5.21 -5.23
N ILE A 294 -9.79 -4.12 -4.73
CA ILE A 294 -10.02 -3.93 -3.29
C ILE A 294 -11.05 -4.96 -2.79
N GLU A 295 -12.11 -5.26 -3.54
CA GLU A 295 -13.08 -6.32 -3.23
C GLU A 295 -12.41 -7.70 -3.14
N ARG A 296 -11.47 -8.00 -4.05
CA ARG A 296 -10.68 -9.25 -3.97
C ARG A 296 -9.82 -9.29 -2.72
N VAL A 297 -9.17 -8.18 -2.35
CA VAL A 297 -8.43 -8.09 -1.08
C VAL A 297 -9.39 -8.29 0.10
N ALA A 298 -10.58 -7.67 0.08
CA ALA A 298 -11.60 -7.84 1.11
C ALA A 298 -11.99 -9.32 1.31
N THR A 299 -12.12 -10.09 0.23
CA THR A 299 -12.41 -11.55 0.30
C THR A 299 -11.30 -12.31 1.04
N TYR A 300 -10.02 -11.98 0.81
CA TYR A 300 -8.91 -12.60 1.55
C TYR A 300 -8.88 -12.18 3.02
N LEU A 301 -9.26 -10.95 3.34
CA LEU A 301 -9.39 -10.48 4.74
C LEU A 301 -10.54 -11.22 5.45
N GLU A 302 -11.70 -11.31 4.82
CA GLU A 302 -12.91 -11.95 5.37
C GLU A 302 -12.70 -13.44 5.63
N SER A 303 -12.03 -14.14 4.72
CA SER A 303 -11.68 -15.56 4.89
C SER A 303 -10.57 -15.80 5.92
N GLY A 304 -9.87 -14.75 6.39
CA GLY A 304 -8.72 -14.85 7.27
C GLY A 304 -7.44 -15.39 6.59
N ALA A 305 -7.46 -15.59 5.26
CA ALA A 305 -6.29 -16.00 4.49
C ALA A 305 -5.20 -14.93 4.46
N VAL A 306 -5.58 -13.67 4.62
CA VAL A 306 -4.67 -12.54 4.81
C VAL A 306 -5.06 -11.83 6.09
N LYS A 307 -4.07 -11.64 6.97
CA LYS A 307 -4.19 -10.83 8.19
C LYS A 307 -3.29 -9.61 8.05
N PRO A 308 -3.84 -8.38 8.07
CA PRO A 308 -3.05 -7.19 7.90
C PRO A 308 -1.95 -7.08 8.97
N PRO A 309 -0.69 -6.93 8.57
CA PRO A 309 0.43 -6.95 9.50
C PRO A 309 0.63 -5.57 10.12
N ILE A 310 -0.14 -5.21 11.15
CA ILE A 310 -0.05 -3.93 11.84
C ILE A 310 1.12 -3.96 12.84
N ASP A 311 2.12 -3.11 12.63
CA ASP A 311 3.28 -2.93 13.53
C ASP A 311 2.87 -2.15 14.78
N ARG A 312 2.18 -1.02 14.59
CA ARG A 312 1.70 -0.18 15.69
C ARG A 312 0.54 0.73 15.29
N ARG A 313 -0.14 1.24 16.33
CA ARG A 313 -1.21 2.22 16.27
C ARG A 313 -0.69 3.59 16.69
N ILE A 314 -1.10 4.63 16.00
CA ILE A 314 -0.74 6.03 16.30
C ILE A 314 -1.96 6.94 16.14
N GLY A 315 -1.91 8.14 16.71
CA GLY A 315 -2.84 9.23 16.37
C GLY A 315 -2.30 10.07 15.21
N LEU A 316 -3.06 11.10 14.81
CA LEU A 316 -2.67 12.04 13.75
C LEU A 316 -1.30 12.70 14.02
N ASP A 317 -0.99 12.98 15.28
CA ASP A 317 0.28 13.59 15.70
C ASP A 317 1.51 12.71 15.42
N GLY A 318 1.31 11.39 15.33
CA GLY A 318 2.38 10.41 15.07
C GLY A 318 2.73 10.19 13.60
N VAL A 319 2.00 10.79 12.65
CA VAL A 319 2.15 10.50 11.20
C VAL A 319 3.54 10.86 10.68
N SER A 320 4.08 12.03 11.07
CA SER A 320 5.43 12.46 10.66
C SER A 320 6.51 11.46 11.09
N ASP A 321 6.45 10.99 12.33
CA ASP A 321 7.38 10.00 12.87
C ASP A 321 7.20 8.62 12.22
N ALA A 322 5.96 8.23 11.94
CA ALA A 322 5.67 6.97 11.24
C ALA A 322 6.26 6.96 9.82
N LEU A 323 6.18 8.05 9.08
CA LEU A 323 6.78 8.19 7.76
C LEU A 323 8.32 8.20 7.81
N ARG A 324 8.91 8.80 8.86
CA ARG A 324 10.36 8.75 9.11
C ARG A 324 10.82 7.32 9.39
N ASP A 325 10.06 6.57 10.18
CA ASP A 325 10.36 5.17 10.48
C ASP A 325 10.17 4.27 9.24
N LEU A 326 9.18 4.57 8.41
CA LEU A 326 8.96 3.87 7.15
C LEU A 326 10.16 4.08 6.19
N GLU A 327 10.62 5.32 6.02
CA GLU A 327 11.79 5.64 5.19
C GLU A 327 13.06 4.95 5.70
N ALA A 328 13.26 4.95 7.01
CA ALA A 328 14.39 4.30 7.65
C ALA A 328 14.30 2.75 7.69
N GLY A 329 13.24 2.17 7.11
CA GLY A 329 13.03 0.72 7.10
C GLY A 329 12.78 0.11 8.49
N ARG A 330 12.34 0.87 9.48
CA ARG A 330 12.09 0.38 10.85
C ARG A 330 10.73 -0.27 11.03
N VAL A 331 9.76 0.03 10.17
CA VAL A 331 8.39 -0.52 10.24
C VAL A 331 8.37 -1.99 9.81
N ARG A 332 7.55 -2.81 10.50
CA ARG A 332 7.22 -4.20 10.15
C ARG A 332 5.78 -4.24 9.62
N GLY A 333 5.60 -4.43 8.32
CA GLY A 333 4.27 -4.34 7.72
C GLY A 333 3.75 -2.90 7.64
N LYS A 334 2.70 -2.58 8.40
CA LYS A 334 1.92 -1.34 8.30
C LYS A 334 1.81 -0.61 9.62
N VAL A 335 1.70 0.72 9.56
CA VAL A 335 1.29 1.57 10.68
C VAL A 335 -0.13 2.04 10.42
N VAL A 336 -0.99 1.95 11.43
CA VAL A 336 -2.36 2.46 11.38
C VAL A 336 -2.48 3.75 12.19
N VAL A 337 -3.17 4.73 11.63
CA VAL A 337 -3.57 5.97 12.27
C VAL A 337 -5.00 5.78 12.77
N VAL A 338 -5.21 5.85 14.08
CA VAL A 338 -6.54 5.85 14.69
C VAL A 338 -6.99 7.30 14.80
N VAL A 339 -8.13 7.63 14.20
CA VAL A 339 -8.62 9.01 14.10
C VAL A 339 -9.75 9.26 15.07
N ALA A 340 -10.66 8.30 15.23
CA ALA A 340 -11.82 8.35 16.14
C ALA A 340 -11.79 7.22 17.17
#